data_31634eacea5193d162a708ca10682355
#
_entry.id   31634eacea5193d162a708ca10682355
#
_cell.length_a   1.000
_cell.length_b   1.000
_cell.length_c   1.000
_cell.angle_alpha   90.00
_cell.angle_beta   90.00
_cell.angle_gamma   90.00
#
_symmetry.space_group_name_H-M   'P 1'
#
loop_
_entity.id
_entity.type
_entity.pdbx_description
1 polymer ?
#
loop_
_entity_poly.entity_id
_entity_poly.type
_entity_poly.pdbx_seq_one_letter_code
_entity_poly.pdbx_strand_id
1 'polypeptide(L)'
;MAHVFLLGHRPRRNPSDRPANTYTTVTITKPEFVFGFQGQSKYSYCPSALKQADGTVHLYFCGNPENLIMVDNIFHIKINPDGTQTAAKSVLQPGVSGSWDDHHTCDPSVIEGSFTWKNTTYKYAMFFLSNMYGVYYNEIGVAFSNDLDADSWVKYPQQIVKKTWSSEGDQEIGGGGKSWGVGQPSVVSLDGKGKLLLTYTVGDIGGTRIVWAEADFSNMDTYSVSTPQTIVQTGLKAIDNQSRDYTCNSEFAIDKDADKIVMIRPVQPMPSDYPNYLNSSLEIDYMNLSDFTNQRGNWTPIYRITPDDTGYPRNHNATLLRDNFGHLQDWEEPEFYFTVSKATPDVQPSGSSHAEWTYHIWKSKVVKSK
;
A
#
# COMPACT_ATOMS: atom_id res chain seq x y z
N MET A 1 -46.58 6.59 -3.09
CA MET A 1 -46.07 5.42 -3.85
C MET A 1 -44.58 5.38 -3.68
N ALA A 2 -44.09 4.49 -2.84
CA ALA A 2 -42.68 4.34 -2.57
C ALA A 2 -42.08 3.30 -3.54
N HIS A 3 -41.11 3.71 -4.35
CA HIS A 3 -40.37 2.79 -5.21
C HIS A 3 -39.28 2.12 -4.38
N VAL A 4 -39.46 0.85 -4.12
CA VAL A 4 -38.45 -0.03 -3.53
C VAL A 4 -37.52 -0.45 -4.68
N PHE A 5 -36.28 0.03 -4.68
CA PHE A 5 -35.23 -0.51 -5.52
C PHE A 5 -34.73 -1.83 -4.91
N LEU A 6 -35.10 -2.93 -5.55
CA LEU A 6 -34.52 -4.24 -5.31
C LEU A 6 -33.09 -4.25 -5.86
N LEU A 7 -32.10 -4.15 -4.97
CA LEU A 7 -30.71 -4.49 -5.28
C LEU A 7 -30.64 -5.99 -5.62
N GLY A 8 -30.40 -6.28 -6.89
CA GLY A 8 -30.25 -7.64 -7.39
C GLY A 8 -29.08 -8.34 -6.71
N HIS A 9 -29.37 -9.22 -5.77
CA HIS A 9 -28.41 -10.17 -5.25
C HIS A 9 -28.00 -11.10 -6.40
N ARG A 10 -26.73 -11.04 -6.83
CA ARG A 10 -26.16 -12.14 -7.61
C ARG A 10 -26.21 -13.41 -6.75
N PRO A 11 -26.66 -14.56 -7.26
CA PRO A 11 -26.67 -15.78 -6.49
C PRO A 11 -25.24 -16.12 -6.06
N ARG A 12 -25.05 -16.33 -4.75
CA ARG A 12 -23.78 -16.81 -4.20
C ARG A 12 -23.43 -18.12 -4.86
N ARG A 13 -22.31 -18.17 -5.59
CA ARG A 13 -21.75 -19.44 -6.08
C ARG A 13 -21.15 -20.17 -4.88
N ASN A 14 -21.50 -21.45 -4.75
CA ASN A 14 -20.96 -22.31 -3.72
C ASN A 14 -19.43 -22.40 -3.89
N PRO A 15 -18.61 -22.21 -2.86
CA PRO A 15 -17.14 -22.32 -2.95
C PRO A 15 -16.69 -23.69 -3.51
N SER A 16 -17.47 -24.75 -3.33
CA SER A 16 -17.23 -26.09 -3.86
C SER A 16 -17.46 -26.23 -5.36
N ASP A 17 -18.11 -25.26 -6.02
CA ASP A 17 -18.47 -25.33 -7.44
C ASP A 17 -17.43 -24.69 -8.36
N ARG A 18 -16.31 -24.17 -7.80
CA ARG A 18 -15.18 -23.74 -8.63
C ARG A 18 -14.41 -24.97 -9.07
N PRO A 19 -14.38 -25.30 -10.38
CA PRO A 19 -13.53 -26.37 -10.87
C PRO A 19 -12.08 -26.04 -10.47
N ALA A 20 -11.30 -27.05 -10.11
CA ALA A 20 -9.86 -26.91 -9.93
C ALA A 20 -9.29 -26.47 -11.29
N ASN A 21 -9.16 -25.16 -11.46
CA ASN A 21 -8.67 -24.56 -12.71
C ASN A 21 -7.16 -24.81 -12.77
N THR A 22 -6.76 -25.81 -13.52
CA THR A 22 -5.36 -26.00 -13.92
C THR A 22 -5.03 -24.98 -15.00
N TYR A 23 -4.60 -23.79 -14.58
CA TYR A 23 -3.99 -22.85 -15.51
C TYR A 23 -2.62 -23.39 -15.93
N THR A 24 -2.34 -23.32 -17.23
CA THR A 24 -1.06 -23.76 -17.80
C THR A 24 -0.06 -22.61 -17.86
N THR A 25 -0.55 -21.38 -17.93
CA THR A 25 0.31 -20.18 -18.02
C THR A 25 -0.30 -19.05 -17.21
N VAL A 26 0.57 -18.36 -16.47
CA VAL A 26 0.26 -17.12 -15.76
C VAL A 26 1.20 -16.06 -16.29
N THR A 27 0.68 -14.91 -16.69
CA THR A 27 1.44 -13.77 -17.21
C THR A 27 0.82 -12.47 -16.68
N ILE A 28 1.38 -11.33 -17.06
CA ILE A 28 0.72 -10.03 -16.88
C ILE A 28 0.41 -9.38 -18.22
N THR A 29 -0.58 -8.50 -18.25
CA THR A 29 -0.79 -7.62 -19.42
C THR A 29 0.41 -6.70 -19.57
N LYS A 30 0.62 -6.17 -20.79
CA LYS A 30 1.63 -5.13 -20.98
C LYS A 30 1.35 -3.97 -20.02
N PRO A 31 2.33 -3.55 -19.23
CA PRO A 31 2.15 -2.43 -18.32
C PRO A 31 1.77 -1.13 -19.02
N GLU A 32 0.87 -0.39 -18.43
CA GLU A 32 0.35 0.89 -18.92
C GLU A 32 0.75 2.01 -17.97
N PHE A 33 1.26 3.12 -18.53
CA PHE A 33 1.54 4.34 -17.78
C PHE A 33 0.24 4.91 -17.20
N VAL A 34 0.27 5.27 -15.93
CA VAL A 34 -0.87 5.90 -15.25
C VAL A 34 -0.58 7.36 -14.93
N PHE A 35 0.46 7.62 -14.16
CA PHE A 35 0.76 8.98 -13.72
C PHE A 35 2.24 9.15 -13.38
N GLY A 36 2.75 10.39 -13.55
CA GLY A 36 4.05 10.81 -13.10
C GLY A 36 4.22 12.31 -13.25
N PHE A 37 4.71 12.98 -12.20
CA PHE A 37 5.11 14.37 -12.30
C PHE A 37 6.26 14.50 -13.29
N GLN A 38 6.12 15.47 -14.22
CA GLN A 38 7.11 15.68 -15.26
C GLN A 38 8.18 16.70 -14.81
N GLY A 39 9.41 16.40 -15.11
CA GLY A 39 10.54 17.27 -14.83
C GLY A 39 11.60 16.59 -13.97
N GLN A 40 12.78 17.22 -13.95
CA GLN A 40 13.90 16.74 -13.14
C GLN A 40 13.54 16.82 -11.65
N SER A 41 13.89 15.79 -10.91
CA SER A 41 13.69 15.70 -9.45
C SER A 41 12.21 15.77 -9.01
N LYS A 42 11.29 15.39 -9.88
CA LYS A 42 9.87 15.25 -9.58
C LYS A 42 9.47 13.80 -9.70
N TYR A 43 8.69 13.32 -8.73
CA TYR A 43 8.37 11.89 -8.68
C TYR A 43 6.99 11.61 -8.08
N SER A 44 6.48 10.42 -8.39
CA SER A 44 5.19 9.90 -7.91
C SER A 44 5.33 8.40 -7.64
N TYR A 45 4.96 7.94 -6.45
CA TYR A 45 5.14 6.55 -6.02
C TYR A 45 4.14 6.15 -4.92
N CYS A 46 4.25 4.93 -4.39
CA CYS A 46 3.40 4.39 -3.33
C CYS A 46 1.90 4.59 -3.60
N PRO A 47 1.36 4.04 -4.69
CA PRO A 47 -0.06 4.17 -4.98
C PRO A 47 -0.94 3.41 -4.00
N SER A 48 -2.17 3.92 -3.78
CA SER A 48 -3.31 3.23 -3.17
C SER A 48 -4.52 3.41 -4.06
N ALA A 49 -5.08 2.33 -4.59
CA ALA A 49 -6.10 2.35 -5.63
C ALA A 49 -7.42 1.74 -5.16
N LEU A 50 -8.51 2.52 -5.26
CA LEU A 50 -9.86 2.11 -4.91
C LEU A 50 -10.79 2.21 -6.12
N LYS A 51 -11.46 1.12 -6.46
CA LYS A 51 -12.41 1.08 -7.57
C LYS A 51 -13.84 1.21 -7.05
N GLN A 52 -14.55 2.17 -7.61
CA GLN A 52 -15.96 2.40 -7.34
C GLN A 52 -16.86 1.47 -8.17
N ALA A 53 -18.12 1.35 -7.76
CA ALA A 53 -19.11 0.51 -8.45
C ALA A 53 -19.40 1.00 -9.90
N ASP A 54 -19.22 2.27 -10.19
CA ASP A 54 -19.36 2.86 -11.52
C ASP A 54 -18.13 2.66 -12.43
N GLY A 55 -17.08 2.02 -11.90
CA GLY A 55 -15.82 1.78 -12.59
C GLY A 55 -14.77 2.88 -12.42
N THR A 56 -15.09 3.98 -11.76
CA THR A 56 -14.14 5.04 -11.41
C THR A 56 -13.07 4.50 -10.45
N VAL A 57 -11.81 4.88 -10.65
CA VAL A 57 -10.73 4.57 -9.72
C VAL A 57 -10.23 5.85 -9.05
N HIS A 58 -10.23 5.86 -7.73
CA HIS A 58 -9.54 6.86 -6.93
C HIS A 58 -8.13 6.36 -6.65
N LEU A 59 -7.13 7.10 -7.11
CA LEU A 59 -5.73 6.78 -6.92
C LEU A 59 -5.08 7.85 -6.04
N TYR A 60 -4.66 7.43 -4.85
CA TYR A 60 -3.85 8.23 -3.93
C TYR A 60 -2.39 7.79 -4.05
N PHE A 61 -1.47 8.72 -3.92
CA PHE A 61 -0.05 8.40 -4.05
C PHE A 61 0.84 9.47 -3.41
N CYS A 62 2.04 9.08 -3.04
CA CYS A 62 3.07 10.02 -2.63
C CYS A 62 3.62 10.75 -3.83
N GLY A 63 3.95 12.00 -3.68
CA GLY A 63 4.57 12.74 -4.75
C GLY A 63 5.26 14.01 -4.31
N ASN A 64 6.19 14.43 -5.17
CA ASN A 64 6.93 15.67 -5.01
C ASN A 64 7.03 16.40 -6.35
N PRO A 65 6.22 17.45 -6.55
CA PRO A 65 6.28 18.27 -7.76
C PRO A 65 7.30 19.40 -7.68
N GLU A 66 7.97 19.62 -6.53
CA GLU A 66 8.70 20.85 -6.23
C GLU A 66 10.23 20.70 -6.13
N ASN A 67 10.80 19.58 -6.52
CA ASN A 67 12.24 19.28 -6.39
C ASN A 67 12.78 19.22 -4.96
N LEU A 68 11.92 18.95 -3.97
CA LEU A 68 12.34 18.76 -2.59
C LEU A 68 12.60 17.28 -2.34
N ILE A 69 13.74 16.94 -1.79
CA ILE A 69 14.11 15.55 -1.51
C ILE A 69 13.37 15.09 -0.25
N MET A 70 12.56 14.05 -0.39
CA MET A 70 11.87 13.35 0.71
C MET A 70 11.02 14.29 1.59
N VAL A 71 10.34 15.24 0.96
CA VAL A 71 9.31 16.09 1.56
C VAL A 71 8.04 15.90 0.75
N ASP A 72 7.45 14.72 0.88
CA ASP A 72 6.32 14.33 0.06
C ASP A 72 5.00 14.79 0.65
N ASN A 73 4.04 14.98 -0.25
CA ASN A 73 2.62 15.09 0.06
C ASN A 73 1.88 13.88 -0.51
N ILE A 74 0.70 13.61 0.01
CA ILE A 74 -0.21 12.67 -0.63
C ILE A 74 -1.08 13.42 -1.64
N PHE A 75 -1.03 12.93 -2.87
CA PHE A 75 -1.82 13.42 -4.00
C PHE A 75 -2.95 12.47 -4.34
N HIS A 76 -3.95 12.98 -5.03
CA HIS A 76 -5.08 12.25 -5.54
C HIS A 76 -5.35 12.60 -7.00
N ILE A 77 -5.67 11.58 -7.80
CA ILE A 77 -6.32 11.69 -9.11
C ILE A 77 -7.52 10.75 -9.16
N LYS A 78 -8.49 11.12 -9.97
CA LYS A 78 -9.60 10.26 -10.35
C LYS A 78 -9.41 9.81 -11.79
N ILE A 79 -9.54 8.50 -12.02
CA ILE A 79 -9.47 7.87 -13.32
C ILE A 79 -10.89 7.41 -13.67
N ASN A 80 -11.48 8.02 -14.69
CA ASN A 80 -12.83 7.67 -15.13
C ASN A 80 -12.83 6.34 -15.91
N PRO A 81 -14.00 5.69 -16.06
CA PRO A 81 -14.08 4.42 -16.81
C PRO A 81 -13.63 4.48 -18.26
N ASP A 82 -13.66 5.67 -18.87
CA ASP A 82 -13.15 5.94 -20.23
C ASP A 82 -11.63 6.19 -20.29
N GLY A 83 -10.95 6.11 -19.15
CA GLY A 83 -9.51 6.32 -19.00
C GLY A 83 -9.09 7.78 -18.84
N THR A 84 -10.01 8.75 -18.92
CA THR A 84 -9.69 10.16 -18.65
C THR A 84 -9.36 10.38 -17.18
N GLN A 85 -8.48 11.33 -16.89
CA GLN A 85 -8.00 11.60 -15.54
C GLN A 85 -8.22 13.06 -15.14
N THR A 86 -8.46 13.27 -13.85
CA THR A 86 -8.43 14.61 -13.26
C THR A 86 -6.98 15.09 -13.10
N ALA A 87 -6.79 16.40 -12.95
CA ALA A 87 -5.51 16.94 -12.51
C ALA A 87 -5.17 16.40 -11.11
N ALA A 88 -3.89 16.15 -10.86
CA ALA A 88 -3.44 15.76 -9.52
C ALA A 88 -3.58 16.92 -8.54
N LYS A 89 -4.15 16.64 -7.37
CA LYS A 89 -4.27 17.60 -6.27
C LYS A 89 -3.64 17.03 -4.99
N SER A 90 -2.92 17.87 -4.25
CA SER A 90 -2.39 17.53 -2.94
C SER A 90 -3.54 17.51 -1.94
N VAL A 91 -3.84 16.35 -1.36
CA VAL A 91 -4.98 16.15 -0.45
C VAL A 91 -4.56 15.97 1.01
N LEU A 92 -3.30 15.61 1.26
CA LEU A 92 -2.71 15.54 2.60
C LEU A 92 -1.27 16.03 2.54
N GLN A 93 -0.95 17.02 3.37
CA GLN A 93 0.37 17.65 3.47
C GLN A 93 0.95 17.43 4.86
N PRO A 94 2.27 17.61 5.07
CA PRO A 94 2.85 17.67 6.40
C PRO A 94 2.09 18.63 7.33
N GLY A 95 2.20 18.38 8.61
CA GLY A 95 1.59 19.20 9.66
C GLY A 95 2.29 20.54 9.85
N VAL A 96 1.82 21.30 10.84
CA VAL A 96 2.48 22.56 11.20
C VAL A 96 3.83 22.29 11.86
N SER A 97 4.77 23.20 11.71
CA SER A 97 6.12 23.08 12.30
C SER A 97 6.06 22.74 13.79
N GLY A 98 6.77 21.69 14.18
CA GLY A 98 6.80 21.14 15.53
C GLY A 98 5.75 20.08 15.83
N SER A 99 4.85 19.77 14.89
CA SER A 99 4.00 18.57 15.02
C SER A 99 4.78 17.30 14.65
N TRP A 100 4.28 16.14 15.07
CA TRP A 100 4.93 14.86 14.82
C TRP A 100 5.03 14.51 13.32
N ASP A 101 4.24 15.17 12.49
CA ASP A 101 4.09 14.93 11.06
C ASP A 101 4.47 16.16 10.22
N ASP A 102 5.39 17.00 10.70
CA ASP A 102 5.69 18.30 10.08
C ASP A 102 6.70 18.24 8.92
N HIS A 103 7.21 17.05 8.58
CA HIS A 103 8.24 16.95 7.56
C HIS A 103 7.79 16.24 6.28
N HIS A 104 7.09 15.13 6.38
CA HIS A 104 6.85 14.21 5.27
C HIS A 104 5.55 13.45 5.47
N THR A 105 4.73 13.26 4.44
CA THR A 105 3.54 12.41 4.45
C THR A 105 3.51 11.53 3.22
N CYS A 106 3.41 10.20 3.44
CA CYS A 106 3.49 9.22 2.37
C CYS A 106 2.71 7.94 2.68
N ASP A 107 2.82 6.95 1.82
CA ASP A 107 2.28 5.60 1.93
C ASP A 107 0.78 5.58 2.30
N PRO A 108 -0.09 6.18 1.48
CA PRO A 108 -1.51 6.21 1.77
C PRO A 108 -2.13 4.83 1.68
N SER A 109 -3.03 4.50 2.62
CA SER A 109 -3.96 3.38 2.51
C SER A 109 -5.36 3.85 2.88
N VAL A 110 -6.27 3.87 1.91
CA VAL A 110 -7.60 4.46 2.07
C VAL A 110 -8.64 3.36 2.22
N ILE A 111 -9.62 3.58 3.13
CA ILE A 111 -10.67 2.62 3.45
C ILE A 111 -12.01 3.32 3.72
N GLU A 112 -13.11 2.69 3.32
CA GLU A 112 -14.47 3.08 3.72
C GLU A 112 -14.85 2.41 5.04
N GLY A 113 -15.58 3.17 5.87
CA GLY A 113 -16.08 2.67 7.14
C GLY A 113 -17.03 3.68 7.81
N SER A 114 -16.97 3.72 9.13
CA SER A 114 -17.70 4.67 9.97
C SER A 114 -16.80 5.05 11.14
N PHE A 115 -16.15 6.20 11.02
CA PHE A 115 -15.11 6.65 11.92
C PHE A 115 -15.59 7.90 12.67
N THR A 116 -15.88 7.79 13.96
CA THR A 116 -16.40 8.91 14.75
C THR A 116 -15.27 9.57 15.53
N TRP A 117 -15.13 10.87 15.34
CA TRP A 117 -14.20 11.71 16.10
C TRP A 117 -14.82 13.08 16.40
N LYS A 118 -14.76 13.52 17.66
CA LYS A 118 -15.33 14.78 18.12
C LYS A 118 -16.79 14.98 17.67
N ASN A 119 -17.63 13.96 17.84
CA ASN A 119 -19.04 13.94 17.44
C ASN A 119 -19.30 14.05 15.92
N THR A 120 -18.28 13.96 15.10
CA THR A 120 -18.42 13.88 13.64
C THR A 120 -18.10 12.47 13.18
N THR A 121 -19.01 11.89 12.37
CA THR A 121 -18.77 10.59 11.75
C THR A 121 -18.31 10.79 10.32
N TYR A 122 -17.18 10.22 10.00
CA TYR A 122 -16.55 10.23 8.68
C TYR A 122 -16.76 8.89 7.98
N LYS A 123 -16.92 8.95 6.67
CA LYS A 123 -17.11 7.78 5.82
C LYS A 123 -15.79 7.10 5.44
N TYR A 124 -14.73 7.86 5.28
CA TYR A 124 -13.43 7.35 4.83
C TYR A 124 -12.33 7.69 5.82
N ALA A 125 -11.36 6.77 5.93
CA ALA A 125 -10.10 6.99 6.63
C ALA A 125 -8.93 6.74 5.67
N MET A 126 -7.91 7.59 5.74
CA MET A 126 -6.62 7.44 5.08
C MET A 126 -5.56 7.23 6.15
N PHE A 127 -4.95 6.06 6.16
CA PHE A 127 -3.78 5.76 6.98
C PHE A 127 -2.54 6.18 6.20
N PHE A 128 -1.57 6.76 6.86
CA PHE A 128 -0.38 7.31 6.20
C PHE A 128 0.85 7.22 7.09
N LEU A 129 2.01 7.17 6.46
CA LEU A 129 3.31 7.31 7.11
C LEU A 129 3.66 8.79 7.21
N SER A 130 4.24 9.19 8.33
CA SER A 130 4.82 10.53 8.49
C SER A 130 5.95 10.54 9.52
N ASN A 131 6.69 11.66 9.56
CA ASN A 131 7.72 11.92 10.55
C ASN A 131 7.84 13.42 10.85
N MET A 132 8.57 13.73 11.93
CA MET A 132 8.93 15.08 12.31
C MET A 132 10.27 15.46 11.68
N TYR A 133 10.44 16.73 11.35
CA TYR A 133 11.70 17.29 10.85
C TYR A 133 12.85 17.03 11.85
N GLY A 134 13.98 16.56 11.34
CA GLY A 134 15.15 16.21 12.14
C GLY A 134 15.02 14.90 12.94
N VAL A 135 13.92 14.18 12.78
CA VAL A 135 13.70 12.84 13.35
C VAL A 135 13.77 11.81 12.23
N TYR A 136 14.54 10.76 12.44
CA TYR A 136 14.86 9.77 11.40
C TYR A 136 14.00 8.51 11.46
N TYR A 137 12.90 8.51 12.20
CA TYR A 137 11.97 7.40 12.25
C TYR A 137 10.56 7.84 11.85
N ASN A 138 9.87 6.95 11.21
CA ASN A 138 8.51 7.14 10.77
C ASN A 138 7.51 6.59 11.79
N GLU A 139 6.31 7.15 11.77
CA GLU A 139 5.15 6.70 12.54
C GLU A 139 3.90 6.74 11.65
N ILE A 140 2.80 6.12 12.10
CA ILE A 140 1.57 6.02 11.31
C ILE A 140 0.51 6.92 11.91
N GLY A 141 -0.10 7.74 11.05
CA GLY A 141 -1.26 8.58 11.35
C GLY A 141 -2.51 8.16 10.61
N VAL A 142 -3.60 8.86 10.88
CA VAL A 142 -4.86 8.71 10.17
C VAL A 142 -5.50 10.07 9.90
N ALA A 143 -6.14 10.21 8.75
CA ALA A 143 -6.94 11.36 8.36
C ALA A 143 -8.30 10.90 7.84
N PHE A 144 -9.31 11.75 7.92
CA PHE A 144 -10.70 11.40 7.64
C PHE A 144 -11.31 12.30 6.58
N SER A 145 -12.26 11.76 5.83
CA SER A 145 -13.08 12.50 4.88
C SER A 145 -14.47 11.86 4.73
N ASN A 146 -15.44 12.64 4.25
CA ASN A 146 -16.73 12.12 3.80
C ASN A 146 -16.80 12.00 2.27
N ASP A 147 -15.75 12.42 1.58
CA ASP A 147 -15.66 12.43 0.12
C ASP A 147 -14.27 11.97 -0.33
N LEU A 148 -14.21 11.00 -1.26
CA LEU A 148 -12.96 10.55 -1.87
C LEU A 148 -12.35 11.63 -2.79
N ASP A 149 -13.16 12.54 -3.33
CA ASP A 149 -12.71 13.69 -4.14
C ASP A 149 -12.35 14.93 -3.31
N ALA A 150 -12.33 14.83 -1.97
CA ALA A 150 -12.05 15.96 -1.09
C ALA A 150 -10.70 16.63 -1.41
N ASP A 151 -10.67 17.96 -1.30
CA ASP A 151 -9.45 18.76 -1.51
C ASP A 151 -8.48 18.66 -0.32
N SER A 152 -8.99 18.25 0.84
CA SER A 152 -8.21 18.03 2.06
C SER A 152 -8.87 17.01 2.96
N TRP A 153 -8.05 16.30 3.74
CA TRP A 153 -8.48 15.33 4.73
C TRP A 153 -8.22 15.88 6.15
N VAL A 154 -9.12 15.56 7.08
CA VAL A 154 -9.04 16.02 8.48
C VAL A 154 -8.12 15.09 9.26
N LYS A 155 -6.91 15.52 9.58
CA LYS A 155 -5.94 14.73 10.33
C LYS A 155 -6.37 14.51 11.79
N TYR A 156 -6.24 13.28 12.26
CA TYR A 156 -6.18 12.99 13.69
C TYR A 156 -4.85 13.52 14.25
N PRO A 157 -4.83 14.21 15.41
CA PRO A 157 -3.67 15.00 15.82
C PRO A 157 -2.49 14.17 16.35
N GLN A 158 -2.69 12.87 16.54
CA GLN A 158 -1.68 11.98 17.11
C GLN A 158 -1.40 10.81 16.20
N GLN A 159 -0.24 10.20 16.37
CA GLN A 159 0.08 8.92 15.76
C GLN A 159 -0.85 7.83 16.31
N ILE A 160 -1.36 6.98 15.45
CA ILE A 160 -2.15 5.79 15.84
C ILE A 160 -1.25 4.57 16.07
N VAL A 161 -0.09 4.52 15.41
CA VAL A 161 0.96 3.55 15.69
C VAL A 161 2.28 4.29 15.84
N LYS A 162 2.89 4.13 17.01
CA LYS A 162 4.17 4.71 17.36
C LYS A 162 5.26 3.66 17.35
N LYS A 163 6.50 4.07 17.17
CA LYS A 163 7.63 3.19 17.45
C LYS A 163 7.59 2.72 18.90
N THR A 164 7.89 1.45 19.14
CA THR A 164 7.74 0.83 20.48
C THR A 164 9.05 0.64 21.24
N TRP A 165 10.20 0.96 20.63
CA TRP A 165 11.51 0.76 21.25
C TRP A 165 12.03 2.00 21.98
N SER A 166 12.82 1.77 23.01
CA SER A 166 13.42 2.82 23.82
C SER A 166 14.64 3.45 23.12
N SER A 167 14.92 4.70 23.43
CA SER A 167 15.93 5.54 22.78
C SER A 167 17.40 5.13 23.00
N GLU A 168 17.70 4.14 23.83
CA GLU A 168 19.10 3.82 24.21
C GLU A 168 19.87 2.92 23.22
N GLY A 169 19.27 2.45 22.16
CA GLY A 169 19.94 1.64 21.12
C GLY A 169 19.55 1.98 19.69
N ASP A 170 18.66 2.92 19.52
CA ASP A 170 17.92 3.15 18.28
C ASP A 170 18.45 4.38 17.50
N GLN A 171 19.64 4.81 17.81
CA GLN A 171 20.21 5.96 17.13
C GLN A 171 20.65 5.65 15.72
N GLU A 172 20.16 6.51 14.83
CA GLU A 172 20.67 6.85 13.52
C GLU A 172 20.33 5.93 12.38
N ILE A 173 19.35 6.37 11.63
CA ILE A 173 19.21 6.07 10.22
C ILE A 173 19.93 7.16 9.43
N GLY A 174 21.22 7.17 9.52
CA GLY A 174 22.10 7.97 8.70
C GLY A 174 23.28 7.09 8.36
N GLY A 175 23.28 6.44 7.18
CA GLY A 175 24.44 5.70 6.70
C GLY A 175 24.72 4.37 7.40
N GLY A 176 23.71 3.60 7.78
CA GLY A 176 23.86 2.28 8.39
C GLY A 176 22.97 2.02 9.60
N GLY A 177 22.06 2.90 9.88
CA GLY A 177 21.12 2.81 11.00
C GLY A 177 20.13 1.67 10.87
N LYS A 178 19.81 1.08 12.01
CA LYS A 178 19.06 -0.18 12.10
C LYS A 178 17.57 -0.02 12.34
N SER A 179 17.07 1.20 12.54
CA SER A 179 15.69 1.47 12.94
C SER A 179 15.12 2.67 12.22
N TRP A 180 14.14 2.45 11.34
CA TRP A 180 13.49 3.55 10.62
C TRP A 180 12.02 3.76 11.04
N GLY A 181 11.56 3.04 12.04
CA GLY A 181 10.25 3.25 12.63
C GLY A 181 9.19 2.27 12.19
N VAL A 182 7.99 2.78 12.05
CA VAL A 182 6.82 2.05 11.56
C VAL A 182 6.20 2.82 10.41
N GLY A 183 5.74 2.13 9.37
CA GLY A 183 5.16 2.81 8.22
C GLY A 183 4.56 1.85 7.20
N GLN A 184 4.23 2.39 6.02
CA GLN A 184 3.66 1.62 4.94
C GLN A 184 2.42 0.83 5.38
N PRO A 185 1.41 1.53 5.94
CA PRO A 185 0.19 0.88 6.39
C PRO A 185 -0.59 0.31 5.21
N SER A 186 -1.21 -0.84 5.42
CA SER A 186 -2.24 -1.38 4.55
C SER A 186 -3.42 -1.83 5.40
N VAL A 187 -4.62 -1.40 5.04
CA VAL A 187 -5.83 -1.66 5.82
C VAL A 187 -6.89 -2.36 5.00
N VAL A 188 -7.58 -3.29 5.67
CA VAL A 188 -8.74 -3.99 5.12
C VAL A 188 -9.85 -3.98 6.16
N SER A 189 -11.08 -3.71 5.74
CA SER A 189 -12.23 -3.69 6.63
C SER A 189 -12.67 -5.10 7.00
N LEU A 190 -12.89 -5.34 8.31
CA LEU A 190 -13.40 -6.61 8.81
C LEU A 190 -14.93 -6.62 8.95
N ASP A 191 -15.56 -5.45 9.15
CA ASP A 191 -16.99 -5.35 9.45
C ASP A 191 -17.76 -4.33 8.61
N GLY A 192 -17.07 -3.66 7.65
CA GLY A 192 -17.62 -2.57 6.84
C GLY A 192 -17.86 -1.28 7.65
N LYS A 193 -17.27 -1.18 8.84
CA LYS A 193 -17.36 -0.02 9.73
C LYS A 193 -15.99 0.42 10.18
N GLY A 194 -15.64 0.27 11.45
CA GLY A 194 -14.38 0.74 12.01
C GLY A 194 -13.41 -0.36 12.45
N LYS A 195 -13.80 -1.64 12.38
CA LYS A 195 -12.90 -2.75 12.68
C LYS A 195 -12.09 -3.13 11.44
N LEU A 196 -10.79 -3.08 11.58
CA LEU A 196 -9.83 -3.23 10.49
C LEU A 196 -8.81 -4.31 10.80
N LEU A 197 -8.36 -4.99 9.76
CA LEU A 197 -7.06 -5.63 9.73
C LEU A 197 -6.05 -4.56 9.30
N LEU A 198 -5.17 -4.18 10.20
CA LEU A 198 -4.10 -3.22 9.98
C LEU A 198 -2.79 -3.98 9.84
N THR A 199 -2.17 -3.89 8.67
CA THR A 199 -0.79 -4.37 8.45
C THR A 199 0.13 -3.19 8.25
N TYR A 200 1.38 -3.30 8.67
CA TYR A 200 2.38 -2.27 8.48
C TYR A 200 3.80 -2.83 8.60
N THR A 201 4.76 -2.11 8.07
CA THR A 201 6.17 -2.47 8.18
C THR A 201 6.77 -1.89 9.44
N VAL A 202 7.59 -2.69 10.12
CA VAL A 202 8.40 -2.30 11.28
C VAL A 202 9.87 -2.43 10.90
N GLY A 203 10.65 -1.38 11.13
CA GLY A 203 12.11 -1.41 11.00
C GLY A 203 12.75 -1.04 12.34
N ASP A 204 13.19 -2.04 13.09
CA ASP A 204 13.86 -1.92 14.38
C ASP A 204 15.16 -2.74 14.43
N ILE A 205 15.78 -2.83 15.59
CA ILE A 205 17.02 -3.62 15.79
C ILE A 205 16.85 -5.10 15.43
N GLY A 206 15.63 -5.62 15.39
CA GLY A 206 15.29 -6.98 14.95
C GLY A 206 15.19 -7.12 13.44
N GLY A 207 15.40 -6.03 12.70
CA GLY A 207 15.32 -5.97 11.24
C GLY A 207 13.96 -5.50 10.72
N THR A 208 13.84 -5.48 9.40
CA THR A 208 12.61 -5.06 8.71
C THR A 208 11.65 -6.25 8.59
N ARG A 209 10.39 -6.04 8.94
CA ARG A 209 9.33 -7.05 8.86
C ARG A 209 7.95 -6.42 8.77
N ILE A 210 6.99 -7.14 8.23
CA ILE A 210 5.58 -6.77 8.32
C ILE A 210 4.96 -7.40 9.55
N VAL A 211 4.16 -6.59 10.23
CA VAL A 211 3.29 -7.01 11.32
C VAL A 211 1.83 -6.74 10.96
N TRP A 212 0.92 -7.41 11.64
CA TRP A 212 -0.51 -7.17 11.54
C TRP A 212 -1.14 -7.06 12.93
N ALA A 213 -2.22 -6.32 13.02
CA ALA A 213 -3.03 -6.14 14.22
C ALA A 213 -4.51 -6.01 13.84
N GLU A 214 -5.40 -6.45 14.71
CA GLU A 214 -6.78 -6.03 14.67
C GLU A 214 -6.90 -4.65 15.33
N ALA A 215 -7.62 -3.75 14.69
CA ALA A 215 -7.83 -2.42 15.20
C ALA A 215 -9.32 -2.06 15.15
N ASP A 216 -9.77 -1.26 16.11
CA ASP A 216 -11.10 -0.67 16.13
C ASP A 216 -10.99 0.84 16.18
N PHE A 217 -11.30 1.48 15.05
CA PHE A 217 -11.30 2.93 14.86
C PHE A 217 -12.74 3.49 14.72
N SER A 218 -13.76 2.72 15.07
CA SER A 218 -15.15 3.18 15.01
C SER A 218 -15.42 4.41 15.88
N ASN A 219 -14.65 4.56 16.97
CA ASN A 219 -14.63 5.75 17.81
C ASN A 219 -13.18 6.14 18.14
N MET A 220 -12.74 7.24 17.60
CA MET A 220 -11.35 7.71 17.75
C MET A 220 -10.99 8.20 19.16
N ASP A 221 -11.99 8.51 20.00
CA ASP A 221 -11.73 8.87 21.40
C ASP A 221 -11.36 7.64 22.26
N THR A 222 -11.70 6.43 21.76
CA THR A 222 -11.47 5.15 22.45
C THR A 222 -10.90 4.08 21.54
N TYR A 223 -10.26 4.47 20.43
CA TYR A 223 -9.73 3.51 19.47
C TYR A 223 -8.74 2.53 20.11
N SER A 224 -8.63 1.36 19.52
CA SER A 224 -7.70 0.33 19.97
C SER A 224 -6.97 -0.32 18.81
N VAL A 225 -5.73 -0.69 19.06
CA VAL A 225 -4.91 -1.54 18.20
C VAL A 225 -4.40 -2.68 19.05
N SER A 226 -4.67 -3.92 18.65
CA SER A 226 -4.19 -5.10 19.37
C SER A 226 -2.66 -5.19 19.32
N THR A 227 -2.08 -6.02 20.17
CA THR A 227 -0.62 -6.29 20.11
C THR A 227 -0.28 -6.83 18.72
N PRO A 228 0.64 -6.16 17.99
CA PRO A 228 0.97 -6.59 16.64
C PRO A 228 1.72 -7.91 16.62
N GLN A 229 1.47 -8.70 15.59
CA GLN A 229 2.11 -9.99 15.35
C GLN A 229 2.83 -9.95 14.00
N THR A 230 4.03 -10.52 13.93
CA THR A 230 4.73 -10.68 12.64
C THR A 230 3.93 -11.61 11.75
N ILE A 231 3.76 -11.27 10.47
CA ILE A 231 3.05 -12.15 9.53
C ILE A 231 3.80 -13.49 9.36
N VAL A 232 3.06 -14.53 9.00
CA VAL A 232 3.66 -15.79 8.56
C VAL A 232 4.56 -15.49 7.36
N GLN A 233 5.80 -16.00 7.38
CA GLN A 233 6.76 -15.81 6.28
C GLN A 233 7.05 -17.13 5.54
N THR A 234 6.43 -18.23 5.96
CA THR A 234 6.60 -19.53 5.31
C THR A 234 6.04 -19.50 3.89
N GLY A 235 6.80 -20.01 2.93
CA GLY A 235 6.44 -19.99 1.51
C GLY A 235 7.00 -18.78 0.74
N LEU A 236 7.33 -17.66 1.41
CA LEU A 236 7.94 -16.51 0.76
C LEU A 236 9.39 -16.82 0.35
N LYS A 237 9.71 -16.51 -0.90
CA LYS A 237 11.03 -16.74 -1.47
C LYS A 237 11.64 -15.43 -1.98
N ALA A 238 12.93 -15.28 -1.73
CA ALA A 238 13.74 -14.22 -2.32
C ALA A 238 13.91 -14.42 -3.83
N ILE A 239 14.60 -13.49 -4.49
CA ILE A 239 14.77 -13.50 -5.95
C ILE A 239 15.51 -14.74 -6.47
N ASP A 240 16.35 -15.36 -5.63
CA ASP A 240 17.05 -16.61 -5.94
C ASP A 240 16.17 -17.85 -5.92
N ASN A 241 14.91 -17.74 -5.51
CA ASN A 241 13.93 -18.81 -5.32
C ASN A 241 14.35 -19.89 -4.29
N GLN A 242 15.40 -19.66 -3.54
CA GLN A 242 15.96 -20.58 -2.55
C GLN A 242 15.85 -19.99 -1.13
N SER A 243 16.40 -18.79 -0.96
CA SER A 243 16.43 -18.14 0.34
C SER A 243 15.03 -17.75 0.78
N ARG A 244 14.80 -17.82 2.11
CA ARG A 244 13.60 -17.28 2.71
C ARG A 244 13.60 -15.77 2.56
N ASP A 245 12.48 -15.22 2.15
CA ASP A 245 12.31 -13.78 2.08
C ASP A 245 11.75 -13.19 3.37
N TYR A 246 12.00 -11.92 3.58
CA TYR A 246 11.30 -11.10 4.55
C TYR A 246 10.46 -10.06 3.80
N THR A 247 9.50 -9.46 4.47
CA THR A 247 8.54 -8.57 3.83
C THR A 247 8.66 -7.14 4.34
N CYS A 248 8.46 -6.20 3.42
CA CYS A 248 8.29 -4.77 3.69
C CYS A 248 7.45 -4.18 2.56
N ASN A 249 6.97 -2.95 2.68
CA ASN A 249 6.29 -2.18 1.63
C ASN A 249 5.21 -2.99 0.90
N SER A 250 4.43 -3.78 1.62
CA SER A 250 3.45 -4.68 1.03
C SER A 250 2.05 -4.15 1.25
N GLU A 251 1.18 -4.37 0.26
CA GLU A 251 -0.23 -4.13 0.41
C GLU A 251 -1.02 -5.43 0.41
N PHE A 252 -2.15 -5.40 1.12
CA PHE A 252 -3.02 -6.55 1.32
C PHE A 252 -4.44 -6.26 0.82
N ALA A 253 -5.06 -7.31 0.29
CA ALA A 253 -6.48 -7.35 -0.04
C ALA A 253 -7.07 -8.67 0.42
N ILE A 254 -8.38 -8.69 0.67
CA ILE A 254 -9.09 -9.90 1.07
C ILE A 254 -10.12 -10.28 -0.01
N ASP A 255 -10.20 -11.57 -0.32
CA ASP A 255 -11.36 -12.18 -0.94
C ASP A 255 -12.10 -13.02 0.12
N LYS A 256 -13.13 -12.43 0.72
CA LYS A 256 -13.91 -13.06 1.80
C LYS A 256 -14.66 -14.30 1.32
N ASP A 257 -15.13 -14.30 0.07
CA ASP A 257 -15.90 -15.42 -0.48
C ASP A 257 -15.03 -16.63 -0.74
N ALA A 258 -13.75 -16.42 -1.00
CA ALA A 258 -12.77 -17.48 -1.22
C ALA A 258 -11.91 -17.79 0.02
N ASP A 259 -12.14 -17.15 1.18
CA ASP A 259 -11.26 -17.21 2.37
C ASP A 259 -9.81 -16.97 1.99
N LYS A 260 -9.54 -15.91 1.22
CA LYS A 260 -8.17 -15.57 0.78
C LYS A 260 -7.75 -14.20 1.28
N ILE A 261 -6.48 -14.13 1.67
CA ILE A 261 -5.75 -12.87 1.76
C ILE A 261 -4.67 -12.89 0.69
N VAL A 262 -4.57 -11.79 -0.04
CA VAL A 262 -3.61 -11.57 -1.13
C VAL A 262 -2.67 -10.46 -0.73
N MET A 263 -1.39 -10.65 -0.98
CA MET A 263 -0.35 -9.66 -0.72
C MET A 263 0.38 -9.37 -2.02
N ILE A 264 0.64 -8.10 -2.32
CA ILE A 264 1.64 -7.70 -3.29
C ILE A 264 2.83 -7.12 -2.53
N ARG A 265 4.03 -7.57 -2.85
CA ARG A 265 5.24 -7.25 -2.11
C ARG A 265 6.46 -7.08 -2.99
N PRO A 266 7.46 -6.28 -2.59
CA PRO A 266 8.77 -6.33 -3.18
C PRO A 266 9.49 -7.65 -2.83
N VAL A 267 10.32 -8.14 -3.76
CA VAL A 267 11.12 -9.36 -3.59
C VAL A 267 12.55 -8.99 -3.25
N GLN A 268 13.09 -9.62 -2.21
CA GLN A 268 14.43 -9.35 -1.72
C GLN A 268 15.53 -10.07 -2.52
N PRO A 269 16.77 -9.61 -2.49
CA PRO A 269 17.25 -8.51 -1.64
C PRO A 269 16.84 -7.14 -2.18
N MET A 270 16.60 -6.22 -1.25
CA MET A 270 16.66 -4.80 -1.61
C MET A 270 18.12 -4.46 -1.92
N PRO A 271 18.37 -3.70 -2.96
CA PRO A 271 19.73 -3.21 -3.20
C PRO A 271 20.22 -2.45 -1.97
N SER A 272 21.41 -2.78 -1.49
CA SER A 272 22.02 -2.10 -0.34
C SER A 272 22.71 -0.81 -0.72
N ASP A 273 22.93 -0.58 -2.03
CA ASP A 273 23.73 0.52 -2.54
C ASP A 273 22.86 1.73 -2.82
N TYR A 274 23.05 2.78 -2.04
CA TYR A 274 22.48 4.09 -2.32
C TYR A 274 23.03 4.62 -3.67
N PRO A 275 22.20 5.13 -4.56
CA PRO A 275 20.75 5.40 -4.43
C PRO A 275 19.83 4.27 -4.93
N ASN A 276 20.31 3.06 -5.08
CA ASN A 276 19.62 1.97 -5.77
C ASN A 276 18.89 1.03 -4.79
N TYR A 277 18.34 1.54 -3.72
CA TYR A 277 17.64 0.76 -2.70
C TYR A 277 16.26 0.24 -3.12
N LEU A 278 15.84 0.46 -4.37
CA LEU A 278 14.58 -0.02 -4.89
C LEU A 278 14.67 -1.44 -5.41
N ASN A 279 13.67 -2.23 -5.14
CA ASN A 279 13.57 -3.60 -5.63
C ASN A 279 13.54 -3.67 -7.15
N SER A 280 14.07 -4.75 -7.69
CA SER A 280 13.92 -5.06 -9.11
C SER A 280 12.58 -5.72 -9.43
N SER A 281 12.01 -6.46 -8.49
CA SER A 281 10.86 -7.33 -8.73
C SER A 281 9.82 -7.22 -7.64
N LEU A 282 8.57 -7.44 -8.03
CA LEU A 282 7.42 -7.60 -7.14
C LEU A 282 6.89 -9.03 -7.22
N GLU A 283 6.14 -9.47 -6.21
CA GLU A 283 5.45 -10.75 -6.24
C GLU A 283 4.06 -10.61 -5.63
N ILE A 284 3.09 -11.27 -6.26
CA ILE A 284 1.74 -11.40 -5.73
C ILE A 284 1.63 -12.80 -5.14
N ASP A 285 1.34 -12.85 -3.85
CA ASP A 285 1.20 -14.07 -3.07
C ASP A 285 -0.20 -14.15 -2.46
N TYR A 286 -0.65 -15.36 -2.15
CA TYR A 286 -1.88 -15.57 -1.39
C TYR A 286 -1.74 -16.66 -0.35
N MET A 287 -2.61 -16.62 0.65
CA MET A 287 -2.88 -17.72 1.57
C MET A 287 -4.35 -17.70 2.02
N ASN A 288 -4.77 -18.70 2.80
CA ASN A 288 -6.09 -18.63 3.42
C ASN A 288 -6.11 -17.53 4.49
N LEU A 289 -7.16 -16.73 4.52
CA LEU A 289 -7.33 -15.67 5.53
C LEU A 289 -7.40 -16.27 6.94
N SER A 290 -8.11 -17.39 7.08
CA SER A 290 -8.19 -18.12 8.35
C SER A 290 -6.83 -18.67 8.80
N ASP A 291 -5.95 -19.07 7.90
CA ASP A 291 -4.60 -19.48 8.24
C ASP A 291 -3.71 -18.29 8.62
N PHE A 292 -3.84 -17.15 7.91
CA PHE A 292 -3.12 -15.92 8.22
C PHE A 292 -3.42 -15.44 9.65
N THR A 293 -4.69 -15.33 10.01
CA THR A 293 -5.10 -14.85 11.35
C THR A 293 -4.75 -15.84 12.46
N ASN A 294 -4.64 -17.13 12.16
CA ASN A 294 -4.21 -18.16 13.09
C ASN A 294 -2.68 -18.40 13.09
N GLN A 295 -1.91 -17.55 12.42
CA GLN A 295 -0.44 -17.62 12.38
C GLN A 295 0.10 -18.96 11.88
N ARG A 296 -0.52 -19.55 10.87
CA ARG A 296 -0.13 -20.85 10.29
C ARG A 296 -0.24 -20.81 8.76
N GLY A 297 0.12 -21.92 8.12
CA GLY A 297 0.04 -22.06 6.67
C GLY A 297 1.25 -21.50 5.93
N ASN A 298 1.10 -21.40 4.62
CA ASN A 298 2.15 -20.98 3.70
C ASN A 298 1.59 -20.00 2.70
N TRP A 299 2.37 -19.00 2.33
CA TRP A 299 2.13 -18.19 1.15
C TRP A 299 2.37 -19.02 -0.10
N THR A 300 1.53 -18.79 -1.09
CA THR A 300 1.63 -19.39 -2.42
C THR A 300 1.75 -18.26 -3.44
N PRO A 301 2.81 -18.23 -4.27
CA PRO A 301 2.97 -17.21 -5.27
C PRO A 301 1.93 -17.37 -6.39
N ILE A 302 1.35 -16.25 -6.84
CA ILE A 302 0.52 -16.17 -8.04
C ILE A 302 1.41 -15.83 -9.23
N TYR A 303 2.19 -14.73 -9.11
CA TYR A 303 3.06 -14.26 -10.17
C TYR A 303 4.16 -13.36 -9.63
N ARG A 304 5.36 -13.50 -10.19
CA ARG A 304 6.49 -12.60 -9.94
C ARG A 304 6.67 -11.66 -11.12
N ILE A 305 6.53 -10.37 -10.87
CA ILE A 305 6.70 -9.28 -11.82
C ILE A 305 8.18 -8.90 -11.84
N THR A 306 8.82 -8.98 -13.00
CA THR A 306 10.27 -8.79 -13.16
C THR A 306 10.58 -7.63 -14.12
N PRO A 307 11.84 -7.19 -14.22
CA PRO A 307 12.27 -6.26 -15.26
C PRO A 307 11.94 -6.70 -16.69
N ASP A 308 11.94 -8.01 -16.95
CA ASP A 308 11.60 -8.55 -18.28
C ASP A 308 10.12 -8.32 -18.61
N ASP A 309 9.24 -8.37 -17.61
CA ASP A 309 7.81 -8.11 -17.79
C ASP A 309 7.51 -6.63 -18.03
N THR A 310 8.24 -5.76 -17.35
CA THR A 310 7.93 -4.32 -17.29
C THR A 310 8.77 -3.48 -18.23
N GLY A 311 9.96 -3.94 -18.57
CA GLY A 311 10.97 -3.17 -19.30
C GLY A 311 11.68 -2.11 -18.42
N TYR A 312 11.49 -2.18 -17.08
CA TYR A 312 12.12 -1.27 -16.12
C TYR A 312 13.00 -2.04 -15.14
N PRO A 313 14.19 -1.56 -14.82
CA PRO A 313 15.12 -2.24 -13.91
C PRO A 313 14.62 -2.25 -12.46
N ARG A 314 13.71 -1.34 -12.09
CA ARG A 314 13.18 -1.20 -10.74
C ARG A 314 11.65 -1.20 -10.76
N ASN A 315 11.07 -2.05 -9.92
CA ASN A 315 9.64 -2.23 -9.72
C ASN A 315 9.37 -2.26 -8.21
N HIS A 316 8.57 -1.33 -7.71
CA HIS A 316 8.51 -1.09 -6.27
C HIS A 316 7.15 -0.53 -5.86
N ASN A 317 6.85 -0.55 -4.55
CA ASN A 317 5.68 0.06 -3.92
C ASN A 317 4.41 -0.15 -4.73
N ALA A 318 3.85 -1.32 -4.66
CA ALA A 318 2.67 -1.69 -5.42
C ALA A 318 1.41 -1.77 -4.55
N THR A 319 0.27 -1.57 -5.19
CA THR A 319 -1.06 -1.75 -4.63
C THR A 319 -1.91 -2.66 -5.52
N LEU A 320 -2.76 -3.45 -4.91
CA LEU A 320 -3.83 -4.18 -5.60
C LEU A 320 -5.02 -3.25 -5.84
N LEU A 321 -5.71 -3.40 -6.95
CA LEU A 321 -6.97 -2.69 -7.17
C LEU A 321 -8.07 -3.30 -6.29
N ARG A 322 -8.56 -2.53 -5.31
CA ARG A 322 -9.50 -2.95 -4.29
C ARG A 322 -10.82 -2.18 -4.38
N ASP A 323 -11.86 -2.70 -3.75
CA ASP A 323 -13.05 -1.90 -3.43
C ASP A 323 -12.74 -0.96 -2.23
N ASN A 324 -13.74 -0.18 -1.84
CA ASN A 324 -13.60 0.76 -0.73
C ASN A 324 -13.35 0.09 0.63
N PHE A 325 -13.58 -1.21 0.75
CA PHE A 325 -13.39 -1.98 2.00
C PHE A 325 -12.10 -2.80 2.01
N GLY A 326 -11.25 -2.64 0.99
CA GLY A 326 -10.00 -3.38 0.85
C GLY A 326 -10.18 -4.78 0.29
N HIS A 327 -11.34 -5.08 -0.32
CA HIS A 327 -11.55 -6.38 -0.94
C HIS A 327 -11.03 -6.38 -2.38
N LEU A 328 -10.44 -7.51 -2.77
CA LEU A 328 -9.95 -7.70 -4.12
C LEU A 328 -11.11 -7.69 -5.11
N GLN A 329 -10.97 -6.95 -6.21
CA GLN A 329 -12.02 -6.83 -7.22
C GLN A 329 -12.17 -8.10 -8.06
N ASP A 330 -11.06 -8.73 -8.40
CA ASP A 330 -11.02 -9.95 -9.19
C ASP A 330 -9.89 -10.85 -8.70
N TRP A 331 -10.24 -12.00 -8.15
CA TRP A 331 -9.28 -13.00 -7.70
C TRP A 331 -8.58 -13.71 -8.88
N GLU A 332 -9.29 -13.92 -9.96
CA GLU A 332 -8.75 -14.69 -11.10
C GLU A 332 -7.74 -13.85 -11.89
N GLU A 333 -8.01 -12.55 -12.01
CA GLU A 333 -7.19 -11.62 -12.76
C GLU A 333 -6.94 -10.33 -11.97
N PRO A 334 -6.20 -10.39 -10.86
CA PRO A 334 -5.96 -9.22 -10.03
C PRO A 334 -5.25 -8.12 -10.81
N GLU A 335 -5.85 -6.93 -10.81
CA GLU A 335 -5.24 -5.71 -11.33
C GLU A 335 -4.42 -5.05 -10.21
N PHE A 336 -3.28 -4.47 -10.58
CA PHE A 336 -2.39 -3.81 -9.64
C PHE A 336 -1.76 -2.56 -10.24
N TYR A 337 -1.43 -1.63 -9.37
CA TYR A 337 -0.68 -0.41 -9.67
C TYR A 337 0.67 -0.51 -8.99
N PHE A 338 1.71 0.00 -9.62
CA PHE A 338 3.07 -0.13 -9.10
C PHE A 338 3.95 1.01 -9.57
N THR A 339 5.03 1.21 -8.86
CA THR A 339 6.01 2.24 -9.16
C THR A 339 7.17 1.64 -9.96
N VAL A 340 7.57 2.31 -11.02
CA VAL A 340 8.75 1.95 -11.79
C VAL A 340 9.79 3.05 -11.75
N SER A 341 11.07 2.67 -11.88
CA SER A 341 12.17 3.59 -12.07
C SER A 341 13.16 3.05 -13.09
N LYS A 342 13.76 3.96 -13.87
CA LYS A 342 14.86 3.66 -14.78
C LYS A 342 16.23 3.74 -14.10
N ALA A 343 16.28 4.16 -12.84
CA ALA A 343 17.55 4.30 -12.15
C ALA A 343 18.29 2.96 -12.01
N THR A 344 19.54 2.97 -12.42
CA THR A 344 20.50 1.89 -12.21
C THR A 344 21.79 2.50 -11.67
N PRO A 345 22.77 1.72 -11.17
CA PRO A 345 24.07 2.25 -10.79
C PRO A 345 24.74 3.12 -11.88
N ASP A 346 24.51 2.76 -13.15
CA ASP A 346 25.11 3.41 -14.31
C ASP A 346 24.27 4.54 -14.89
N VAL A 347 23.01 4.64 -14.49
CA VAL A 347 22.04 5.62 -15.03
C VAL A 347 21.40 6.37 -13.88
N GLN A 348 22.00 7.49 -13.53
CA GLN A 348 21.44 8.44 -12.56
C GLN A 348 20.75 9.59 -13.27
N PRO A 349 19.61 10.08 -12.78
CA PRO A 349 19.04 11.32 -13.27
C PRO A 349 20.06 12.46 -13.16
N SER A 350 20.13 13.30 -14.17
CA SER A 350 21.05 14.43 -14.19
C SER A 350 20.81 15.34 -12.98
N GLY A 351 21.88 15.58 -12.20
CA GLY A 351 21.81 16.40 -10.99
C GLY A 351 21.20 15.71 -9.76
N SER A 352 20.94 14.40 -9.84
CA SER A 352 20.38 13.59 -8.77
C SER A 352 21.29 12.41 -8.44
N SER A 353 21.37 12.07 -7.18
CA SER A 353 21.94 10.82 -6.68
C SER A 353 20.86 9.83 -6.22
N HIS A 354 19.57 10.16 -6.40
CA HIS A 354 18.45 9.38 -5.90
C HIS A 354 17.66 8.71 -7.03
N ALA A 355 17.35 7.44 -6.87
CA ALA A 355 16.56 6.67 -7.81
C ALA A 355 15.07 7.11 -7.85
N GLU A 356 14.53 7.63 -6.77
CA GLU A 356 13.16 8.11 -6.63
C GLU A 356 12.80 9.25 -7.59
N TRP A 357 13.79 9.97 -8.10
CA TRP A 357 13.51 11.06 -9.03
C TRP A 357 13.16 10.63 -10.45
N THR A 358 13.06 9.32 -10.66
CA THR A 358 12.57 8.74 -11.92
C THR A 358 11.26 7.96 -11.73
N TYR A 359 10.62 8.09 -10.56
CA TYR A 359 9.43 7.33 -10.19
C TYR A 359 8.19 7.77 -10.94
N HIS A 360 7.57 6.80 -11.58
CA HIS A 360 6.26 6.92 -12.21
C HIS A 360 5.37 5.74 -11.83
N ILE A 361 4.05 5.98 -11.80
CA ILE A 361 3.06 4.97 -11.50
C ILE A 361 2.56 4.32 -12.79
N TRP A 362 2.56 3.00 -12.80
CA TRP A 362 2.07 2.15 -13.88
C TRP A 362 1.03 1.19 -13.34
N LYS A 363 0.27 0.58 -14.22
CA LYS A 363 -0.67 -0.51 -13.88
C LYS A 363 -0.49 -1.69 -14.80
N SER A 364 -0.90 -2.85 -14.32
CA SER A 364 -0.99 -4.09 -15.07
C SER A 364 -2.01 -5.02 -14.42
N LYS A 365 -2.25 -6.16 -15.05
CA LYS A 365 -3.20 -7.16 -14.60
C LYS A 365 -2.63 -8.55 -14.80
N VAL A 366 -2.80 -9.42 -13.83
CA VAL A 366 -2.47 -10.84 -13.97
C VAL A 366 -3.47 -11.47 -14.93
N VAL A 367 -2.98 -12.27 -15.86
CA VAL A 367 -3.78 -13.06 -16.82
C VAL A 367 -3.43 -14.52 -16.66
N LYS A 368 -4.44 -15.36 -16.47
CA LYS A 368 -4.33 -16.80 -16.37
C LYS A 368 -4.96 -17.44 -17.60
N SER A 369 -4.20 -18.22 -18.35
CA SER A 369 -4.69 -19.00 -19.51
C SER A 369 -4.68 -20.49 -19.23
N LYS A 370 -5.68 -21.21 -19.78
CA LYS A 370 -5.81 -22.66 -19.69
C LYS A 370 -4.92 -23.36 -20.71
#